data_2498c2b99701bfd21295a912a4aa75e2
#
_entry.id   2498c2b99701bfd21295a912a4aa75e2
#
_cell.length_a   1.000
_cell.length_b   1.000
_cell.length_c   1.000
_cell.angle_alpha   90.00
_cell.angle_beta   90.00
_cell.angle_gamma   90.00
#
_symmetry.space_group_name_H-M   'P 1'
#
loop_
_entity.id
_entity.type
_entity.pdbx_description
1 polymer ?
#
loop_
_entity_poly.entity_id
_entity_poly.type
_entity_poly.pdbx_seq_one_letter_code
_entity_poly.pdbx_strand_id
1 'polypeptide(L)'
;MGTIKNSSNFTVYHATGTIFLDSIKKNGLKNYNLDRQYKLIEALKKLYDCIPDEQKERPDFDAKVRRSNPTIRLLIKQDNPLYMNGPLFATTSLKKAKEFALSRKKGSELLTTVFHLYNFCNNNGWFGKNEIGEKFKSQFNELINLLDIKSNPIILCFETNLSSIVSEEGTNSEEYFAWLQELDEDDLENIGESLRITQPSVIPSSALQYYEYIEDTWRGPFSLCESQGESDTK
;
A
#
# COMPACT_ATOMS: atom_id res chain seq x y z
N MET A 1 -0.30 -18.32 -37.99
CA MET A 1 -0.18 -17.04 -37.28
C MET A 1 -1.58 -16.65 -36.87
N GLY A 2 -1.97 -17.04 -35.66
CA GLY A 2 -3.24 -16.66 -35.07
C GLY A 2 -3.15 -15.19 -34.61
N THR A 3 -4.03 -14.36 -35.11
CA THR A 3 -4.25 -13.01 -34.62
C THR A 3 -4.65 -13.11 -33.15
N ILE A 4 -3.75 -12.73 -32.27
CA ILE A 4 -4.05 -12.53 -30.85
C ILE A 4 -5.23 -11.55 -30.81
N LYS A 5 -6.38 -12.00 -30.31
CA LYS A 5 -7.52 -11.11 -30.04
C LYS A 5 -7.02 -10.07 -29.05
N ASN A 6 -6.79 -8.85 -29.55
CA ASN A 6 -6.39 -7.70 -28.74
C ASN A 6 -7.43 -7.42 -27.66
N SER A 7 -6.93 -7.27 -26.44
CA SER A 7 -7.49 -6.60 -25.29
C SER A 7 -8.80 -7.14 -24.72
N SER A 8 -8.73 -8.27 -24.05
CA SER A 8 -9.63 -8.46 -22.91
C SER A 8 -9.09 -7.60 -21.77
N ASN A 9 -9.74 -6.49 -21.50
CA ASN A 9 -9.54 -5.76 -20.26
C ASN A 9 -10.10 -6.60 -19.12
N PHE A 10 -9.46 -6.54 -17.98
CA PHE A 10 -9.95 -7.15 -16.74
C PHE A 10 -9.79 -6.17 -15.58
N THR A 11 -10.62 -6.37 -14.58
CA THR A 11 -10.65 -5.51 -13.40
C THR A 11 -9.54 -5.92 -12.43
N VAL A 12 -8.84 -4.93 -11.89
CA VAL A 12 -7.84 -5.12 -10.83
C VAL A 12 -8.11 -4.16 -9.67
N TYR A 13 -7.61 -4.55 -8.50
CA TYR A 13 -7.86 -3.89 -7.23
C TYR A 13 -6.54 -3.50 -6.56
N HIS A 14 -6.39 -2.24 -6.19
CA HIS A 14 -5.25 -1.72 -5.45
C HIS A 14 -5.67 -1.26 -4.06
N ALA A 15 -5.13 -1.88 -3.03
CA ALA A 15 -5.41 -1.54 -1.64
C ALA A 15 -4.54 -0.35 -1.18
N THR A 16 -5.16 0.66 -0.59
CA THR A 16 -4.48 1.85 -0.04
C THR A 16 -5.28 2.47 1.12
N GLY A 17 -5.03 3.72 1.47
CA GLY A 17 -5.72 4.43 2.54
C GLY A 17 -6.23 5.80 2.13
N THR A 18 -7.27 6.29 2.82
CA THR A 18 -7.88 7.60 2.55
C THR A 18 -6.90 8.77 2.66
N ILE A 19 -5.78 8.61 3.36
CA ILE A 19 -4.72 9.65 3.43
C ILE A 19 -4.15 10.02 2.05
N PHE A 20 -4.29 9.15 1.06
CA PHE A 20 -3.82 9.39 -0.31
C PHE A 20 -4.95 9.80 -1.27
N LEU A 21 -6.22 9.75 -0.83
CA LEU A 21 -7.37 9.90 -1.70
C LEU A 21 -7.39 11.25 -2.44
N ASP A 22 -7.12 12.35 -1.75
CA ASP A 22 -7.11 13.68 -2.36
C ASP A 22 -6.00 13.83 -3.40
N SER A 23 -4.82 13.25 -3.11
CA SER A 23 -3.72 13.23 -4.07
C SER A 23 -4.07 12.39 -5.30
N ILE A 24 -4.75 11.26 -5.11
CA ILE A 24 -5.18 10.38 -6.21
C ILE A 24 -6.28 11.06 -7.04
N LYS A 25 -7.24 11.73 -6.41
CA LYS A 25 -8.26 12.53 -7.10
C LYS A 25 -7.63 13.59 -7.99
N LYS A 26 -6.63 14.29 -7.48
CA LYS A 26 -5.97 15.39 -8.20
C LYS A 26 -5.02 14.93 -9.29
N ASN A 27 -4.24 13.88 -9.03
CA ASN A 27 -3.07 13.51 -9.84
C ASN A 27 -3.20 12.16 -10.53
N GLY A 28 -4.31 11.42 -10.32
CA GLY A 28 -4.46 10.02 -10.69
C GLY A 28 -3.68 9.08 -9.77
N LEU A 29 -3.92 7.78 -9.96
CA LEU A 29 -3.17 6.73 -9.26
C LEU A 29 -1.84 6.50 -9.98
N LYS A 30 -0.75 6.66 -9.27
CA LYS A 30 0.60 6.41 -9.77
C LYS A 30 1.46 5.79 -8.69
N ASN A 31 2.58 5.23 -9.11
CA ASN A 31 3.59 4.78 -8.17
C ASN A 31 4.20 5.96 -7.42
N TYR A 32 3.89 6.08 -6.13
CA TYR A 32 4.51 7.04 -5.23
C TYR A 32 5.66 6.37 -4.50
N ASN A 33 6.87 6.89 -4.67
CA ASN A 33 7.98 6.49 -3.82
C ASN A 33 7.87 7.20 -2.46
N LEU A 34 7.08 6.61 -1.55
CA LEU A 34 6.89 7.13 -0.20
C LEU A 34 8.19 7.16 0.62
N ASP A 35 9.09 6.21 0.37
CA ASP A 35 10.38 6.20 1.04
C ASP A 35 11.23 7.42 0.65
N ARG A 36 11.29 7.74 -0.64
CA ARG A 36 11.99 8.94 -1.10
C ARG A 36 11.41 10.23 -0.53
N GLN A 37 10.07 10.29 -0.39
CA GLN A 37 9.38 11.48 0.12
C GLN A 37 9.54 11.64 1.62
N TYR A 38 9.38 10.56 2.40
CA TYR A 38 9.29 10.59 3.86
C TYR A 38 10.46 9.91 4.56
N LYS A 39 11.44 9.39 3.81
CA LYS A 39 12.61 8.65 4.33
C LYS A 39 12.21 7.50 5.26
N LEU A 40 11.22 6.71 4.82
CA LEU A 40 10.58 5.68 5.66
C LEU A 40 11.57 4.62 6.16
N ILE A 41 12.53 4.19 5.33
CA ILE A 41 13.55 3.22 5.72
C ILE A 41 14.49 3.82 6.76
N GLU A 42 14.91 5.08 6.59
CA GLU A 42 15.72 5.78 7.57
C GLU A 42 14.96 5.96 8.90
N ALA A 43 13.69 6.36 8.83
CA ALA A 43 12.83 6.49 10.00
C ALA A 43 12.67 5.15 10.72
N LEU A 44 12.45 4.06 9.98
CA LEU A 44 12.34 2.72 10.55
C LEU A 44 13.60 2.28 11.29
N LYS A 45 14.79 2.50 10.69
CA LYS A 45 16.08 2.21 11.32
C LYS A 45 16.25 3.00 12.63
N LYS A 46 15.96 4.31 12.60
CA LYS A 46 16.06 5.16 13.80
C LYS A 46 15.05 4.81 14.88
N LEU A 47 13.81 4.45 14.52
CA LEU A 47 12.83 3.95 15.47
C LEU A 47 13.30 2.65 16.13
N TYR A 48 13.90 1.76 15.36
CA TYR A 48 14.47 0.53 15.91
C TYR A 48 15.64 0.82 16.87
N ASP A 49 16.48 1.80 16.55
CA ASP A 49 17.58 2.23 17.41
C ASP A 49 17.12 2.89 18.72
N CYS A 50 15.91 3.49 18.73
CA CYS A 50 15.30 4.03 19.95
C CYS A 50 14.91 2.93 20.96
N ILE A 51 14.78 1.68 20.52
CA ILE A 51 14.37 0.57 21.38
C ILE A 51 15.56 0.12 22.22
N PRO A 52 15.45 0.06 23.57
CA PRO A 52 16.52 -0.45 24.41
C PRO A 52 16.90 -1.89 24.06
N ASP A 53 18.19 -2.22 24.13
CA ASP A 53 18.68 -3.55 23.71
C ASP A 53 18.06 -4.66 24.56
N GLU A 54 17.86 -4.44 25.84
CA GLU A 54 17.16 -5.36 26.75
C GLU A 54 15.74 -5.70 26.28
N GLN A 55 15.08 -4.77 25.58
CA GLN A 55 13.75 -5.01 25.01
C GLN A 55 13.82 -5.77 23.68
N LYS A 56 14.87 -5.57 22.89
CA LYS A 56 15.10 -6.29 21.63
C LYS A 56 15.40 -7.77 21.85
N GLU A 57 15.95 -8.11 23.01
CA GLU A 57 16.28 -9.50 23.41
C GLU A 57 15.07 -10.27 23.95
N ARG A 58 13.99 -9.61 24.28
CA ARG A 58 12.80 -10.27 24.84
C ARG A 58 12.06 -11.11 23.81
N PRO A 59 11.62 -12.34 24.17
CA PRO A 59 10.85 -13.20 23.25
C PRO A 59 9.55 -12.57 22.74
N ASP A 60 8.89 -11.74 23.55
CA ASP A 60 7.66 -11.05 23.17
C ASP A 60 7.91 -9.88 22.19
N PHE A 61 9.11 -9.32 22.17
CA PHE A 61 9.51 -8.35 21.16
C PHE A 61 9.53 -8.99 19.77
N ASP A 62 10.08 -10.18 19.63
CA ASP A 62 10.05 -10.96 18.40
C ASP A 62 8.62 -11.26 17.95
N ALA A 63 7.73 -11.57 18.88
CA ALA A 63 6.33 -11.82 18.57
C ALA A 63 5.57 -10.55 18.15
N LYS A 64 5.83 -9.41 18.80
CA LYS A 64 5.11 -8.14 18.57
C LYS A 64 5.67 -7.31 17.41
N VAL A 65 6.97 -7.37 17.16
CA VAL A 65 7.65 -6.50 16.21
C VAL A 65 8.28 -7.25 15.03
N ARG A 66 8.88 -8.40 15.27
CA ARG A 66 9.59 -9.14 14.20
C ARG A 66 8.71 -10.17 13.50
N ARG A 67 7.86 -10.92 14.24
CA ARG A 67 7.00 -11.95 13.63
C ARG A 67 5.81 -11.35 12.90
N SER A 68 5.28 -10.24 13.41
CA SER A 68 4.22 -9.52 12.74
C SER A 68 4.67 -8.80 11.48
N ASN A 69 5.99 -8.66 11.28
CA ASN A 69 6.52 -7.96 10.11
C ASN A 69 7.91 -8.43 9.68
N PRO A 70 7.99 -9.47 8.80
CA PRO A 70 9.25 -9.91 8.19
C PRO A 70 10.01 -8.77 7.51
N THR A 71 9.31 -7.75 7.05
CA THR A 71 9.83 -6.54 6.42
C THR A 71 10.81 -5.80 7.32
N ILE A 72 10.54 -5.71 8.64
CA ILE A 72 11.48 -5.07 9.58
C ILE A 72 12.82 -5.81 9.60
N ARG A 73 12.81 -7.13 9.61
CA ARG A 73 14.04 -7.93 9.58
C ARG A 73 14.87 -7.71 8.32
N LEU A 74 14.20 -7.64 7.18
CA LEU A 74 14.85 -7.45 5.89
C LEU A 74 15.40 -6.04 5.76
N LEU A 75 14.63 -5.03 6.18
CA LEU A 75 15.01 -3.61 6.06
C LEU A 75 16.13 -3.20 7.02
N ILE A 76 16.17 -3.75 8.24
CA ILE A 76 17.22 -3.45 9.21
C ILE A 76 18.53 -4.13 8.83
N LYS A 77 18.48 -5.32 8.22
CA LYS A 77 19.66 -6.12 7.88
C LYS A 77 20.19 -5.91 6.46
N GLN A 78 19.37 -5.44 5.54
CA GLN A 78 19.73 -5.28 4.14
C GLN A 78 19.08 -4.00 3.59
N ASP A 79 19.88 -3.18 2.89
CA ASP A 79 19.34 -2.14 2.03
C ASP A 79 18.64 -2.83 0.85
N ASN A 80 17.35 -3.08 0.98
CA ASN A 80 16.58 -3.78 -0.04
C ASN A 80 16.01 -2.79 -1.05
N PRO A 81 16.55 -2.71 -2.29
CA PRO A 81 16.13 -1.76 -3.29
C PRO A 81 14.67 -1.96 -3.78
N LEU A 82 14.05 -3.10 -3.50
CA LEU A 82 12.67 -3.38 -3.90
C LEU A 82 11.65 -2.41 -3.28
N TYR A 83 11.93 -1.87 -2.10
CA TYR A 83 11.05 -0.87 -1.47
C TYR A 83 11.34 0.57 -1.89
N MET A 84 12.51 0.83 -2.47
CA MET A 84 12.91 2.20 -2.85
C MET A 84 12.24 2.70 -4.13
N ASN A 85 11.88 1.79 -5.04
CA ASN A 85 11.21 2.09 -6.31
C ASN A 85 10.08 1.10 -6.58
N GLY A 86 9.31 0.78 -5.54
CA GLY A 86 8.27 -0.24 -5.61
C GLY A 86 7.27 0.04 -6.72
N PRO A 87 6.98 -0.93 -7.59
CA PRO A 87 5.94 -0.79 -8.59
C PRO A 87 4.56 -0.62 -7.93
N LEU A 88 3.59 -0.14 -8.69
CA LEU A 88 2.20 -0.18 -8.27
C LEU A 88 1.73 -1.63 -8.33
N PHE A 89 1.38 -2.20 -7.18
CA PHE A 89 0.83 -3.54 -7.09
C PHE A 89 -0.70 -3.50 -7.10
N ALA A 90 -1.30 -4.48 -7.75
CA ALA A 90 -2.73 -4.72 -7.74
C ALA A 90 -3.00 -6.23 -7.62
N THR A 91 -4.24 -6.62 -7.42
CA THR A 91 -4.67 -8.02 -7.44
C THR A 91 -5.95 -8.16 -8.25
N THR A 92 -6.18 -9.34 -8.80
CA THR A 92 -7.42 -9.69 -9.49
C THR A 92 -8.59 -9.95 -8.53
N SER A 93 -8.32 -10.16 -7.24
CA SER A 93 -9.32 -10.51 -6.22
C SER A 93 -9.71 -9.32 -5.34
N LEU A 94 -10.98 -8.94 -5.36
CA LEU A 94 -11.54 -7.94 -4.45
C LEU A 94 -11.44 -8.40 -2.98
N LYS A 95 -11.64 -9.69 -2.71
CA LYS A 95 -11.50 -10.28 -1.37
C LYS A 95 -10.08 -10.10 -0.84
N LYS A 96 -9.09 -10.46 -1.64
CA LYS A 96 -7.67 -10.31 -1.28
C LYS A 96 -7.28 -8.84 -1.09
N ALA A 97 -7.79 -7.95 -1.95
CA ALA A 97 -7.60 -6.51 -1.79
C ALA A 97 -8.20 -5.98 -0.46
N LYS A 98 -9.39 -6.47 -0.05
CA LYS A 98 -9.99 -6.14 1.25
C LYS A 98 -9.10 -6.57 2.42
N GLU A 99 -8.57 -7.78 2.39
CA GLU A 99 -7.64 -8.29 3.40
C GLU A 99 -6.37 -7.44 3.48
N PHE A 100 -5.79 -7.09 2.33
CA PHE A 100 -4.62 -6.20 2.27
C PHE A 100 -4.91 -4.81 2.82
N ALA A 101 -6.03 -4.20 2.44
CA ALA A 101 -6.40 -2.86 2.91
C ALA A 101 -6.58 -2.83 4.43
N LEU A 102 -7.24 -3.83 5.00
CA LEU A 102 -7.46 -3.95 6.45
C LEU A 102 -6.14 -4.18 7.22
N SER A 103 -5.21 -4.93 6.66
CA SER A 103 -3.90 -5.17 7.27
C SER A 103 -2.95 -3.98 7.16
N ARG A 104 -3.16 -3.11 6.17
CA ARG A 104 -2.29 -1.96 5.85
C ARG A 104 -2.98 -0.62 6.07
N LYS A 105 -3.44 -0.38 7.29
CA LYS A 105 -4.28 0.77 7.71
C LYS A 105 -3.74 2.15 7.29
N LYS A 106 -2.45 2.29 7.02
CA LYS A 106 -1.83 3.54 6.51
C LYS A 106 -1.58 3.50 4.99
N GLY A 107 -2.23 2.58 4.28
CA GLY A 107 -2.26 2.55 2.82
C GLY A 107 -1.01 1.99 2.13
N SER A 108 0.06 1.69 2.85
CA SER A 108 1.20 0.92 2.37
C SER A 108 1.80 0.07 3.49
N GLU A 109 2.47 -1.02 3.13
CA GLU A 109 3.09 -1.91 4.10
C GLU A 109 4.20 -1.19 4.87
N LEU A 110 5.09 -0.49 4.18
CA LEU A 110 6.21 0.20 4.80
C LEU A 110 5.73 1.32 5.73
N LEU A 111 4.77 2.15 5.30
CA LEU A 111 4.21 3.21 6.12
C LEU A 111 3.46 2.66 7.35
N THR A 112 2.71 1.56 7.17
CA THR A 112 2.02 0.89 8.27
C THR A 112 3.02 0.31 9.29
N THR A 113 4.13 -0.24 8.81
CA THR A 113 5.21 -0.75 9.66
C THR A 113 5.84 0.37 10.49
N VAL A 114 6.17 1.49 9.85
CA VAL A 114 6.70 2.69 10.55
C VAL A 114 5.69 3.19 11.58
N PHE A 115 4.40 3.27 11.24
CA PHE A 115 3.34 3.67 12.15
C PHE A 115 3.26 2.77 13.40
N HIS A 116 3.30 1.45 13.22
CA HIS A 116 3.26 0.53 14.35
C HIS A 116 4.49 0.65 15.25
N LEU A 117 5.68 0.77 14.65
CA LEU A 117 6.91 0.92 15.41
C LEU A 117 6.99 2.28 16.11
N TYR A 118 6.54 3.35 15.46
CA TYR A 118 6.43 4.69 16.06
C TYR A 118 5.53 4.67 17.29
N ASN A 119 4.31 4.11 17.17
CA ASN A 119 3.40 3.99 18.29
C ASN A 119 3.96 3.11 19.40
N PHE A 120 4.64 2.03 19.05
CA PHE A 120 5.29 1.17 20.04
C PHE A 120 6.35 1.92 20.84
N CYS A 121 7.22 2.69 20.20
CA CYS A 121 8.22 3.52 20.86
C CYS A 121 7.58 4.64 21.71
N ASN A 122 6.55 5.28 21.17
CA ASN A 122 5.84 6.37 21.86
C ASN A 122 5.10 5.89 23.11
N ASN A 123 4.38 4.78 23.00
CA ASN A 123 3.61 4.20 24.12
C ASN A 123 4.50 3.67 25.25
N ASN A 124 5.74 3.30 24.94
CA ASN A 124 6.73 2.91 25.96
C ASN A 124 7.54 4.10 26.50
N GLY A 125 7.25 5.32 26.05
CA GLY A 125 7.88 6.54 26.52
C GLY A 125 9.38 6.65 26.15
N TRP A 126 9.84 5.95 25.12
CA TRP A 126 11.25 5.98 24.73
C TRP A 126 11.64 7.27 24.02
N PHE A 127 10.70 7.98 23.39
CA PHE A 127 10.93 9.30 22.80
C PHE A 127 11.18 10.43 23.81
N GLY A 128 10.64 10.32 25.01
CA GLY A 128 10.79 11.37 26.04
C GLY A 128 12.00 11.21 26.94
N LYS A 129 12.77 10.13 26.82
CA LYS A 129 13.83 9.76 27.75
C LYS A 129 15.24 9.90 27.20
N ASN A 130 15.40 10.13 25.90
CA ASN A 130 16.70 10.21 25.28
C ASN A 130 16.75 11.24 24.14
N GLU A 131 17.95 11.74 23.88
CA GLU A 131 18.25 12.69 22.81
C GLU A 131 17.87 12.17 21.40
N ILE A 132 17.82 10.82 21.23
CA ILE A 132 17.47 10.17 19.96
C ILE A 132 16.01 10.44 19.61
N GLY A 133 15.11 10.40 20.58
CA GLY A 133 13.69 10.67 20.37
C GLY A 133 13.39 12.09 19.92
N GLU A 134 14.05 13.09 20.53
CA GLU A 134 13.89 14.48 20.12
C GLU A 134 14.48 14.75 18.73
N LYS A 135 15.64 14.17 18.43
CA LYS A 135 16.22 14.18 17.08
C LYS A 135 15.30 13.53 16.05
N PHE A 136 14.68 12.41 16.41
CA PHE A 136 13.70 11.74 15.52
C PHE A 136 12.53 12.68 15.22
N LYS A 137 11.90 13.27 16.22
CA LYS A 137 10.77 14.18 16.04
C LYS A 137 11.11 15.38 15.16
N SER A 138 12.27 16.00 15.36
CA SER A 138 12.70 17.14 14.56
C SER A 138 13.00 16.75 13.09
N GLN A 139 13.60 15.59 12.87
CA GLN A 139 14.01 15.12 11.54
C GLN A 139 12.84 14.61 10.71
N PHE A 140 11.84 13.97 11.33
CA PHE A 140 10.72 13.30 10.68
C PHE A 140 9.36 13.96 10.97
N ASN A 141 9.34 15.26 11.19
CA ASN A 141 8.11 15.97 11.54
C ASN A 141 7.00 15.80 10.50
N GLU A 142 7.30 15.87 9.21
CA GLU A 142 6.31 15.64 8.13
C GLU A 142 5.76 14.22 8.14
N LEU A 143 6.63 13.24 8.41
CA LEU A 143 6.21 11.85 8.55
C LEU A 143 5.30 11.67 9.76
N ILE A 144 5.65 12.25 10.92
CA ILE A 144 4.83 12.17 12.13
C ILE A 144 3.45 12.77 11.86
N ASN A 145 3.38 13.94 11.25
CA ASN A 145 2.11 14.54 10.86
C ASN A 145 1.27 13.62 9.96
N LEU A 146 1.91 12.93 9.01
CA LEU A 146 1.24 11.95 8.17
C LEU A 146 0.74 10.74 8.97
N LEU A 147 1.54 10.25 9.94
CA LEU A 147 1.16 9.11 10.79
C LEU A 147 -0.02 9.44 11.71
N ASP A 148 -0.18 10.70 12.11
CA ASP A 148 -1.26 11.17 12.98
C ASP A 148 -2.60 11.34 12.23
N ILE A 149 -2.57 11.45 10.89
CA ILE A 149 -3.80 11.53 10.10
C ILE A 149 -4.59 10.22 10.24
N LYS A 150 -5.87 10.34 10.61
CA LYS A 150 -6.79 9.20 10.57
C LYS A 150 -6.97 8.73 9.14
N SER A 151 -6.79 7.44 8.92
CA SER A 151 -6.93 6.81 7.59
C SER A 151 -7.87 5.63 7.67
N ASN A 152 -8.86 5.61 6.78
CA ASN A 152 -9.67 4.43 6.53
C ASN A 152 -9.05 3.60 5.40
N PRO A 153 -9.17 2.28 5.44
CA PRO A 153 -8.82 1.43 4.30
C PRO A 153 -9.69 1.75 3.08
N ILE A 154 -9.07 1.86 1.93
CA ILE A 154 -9.77 1.96 0.64
C ILE A 154 -9.19 0.98 -0.37
N ILE A 155 -10.00 0.62 -1.35
CA ILE A 155 -9.61 -0.19 -2.50
C ILE A 155 -9.94 0.62 -3.74
N LEU A 156 -8.96 0.85 -4.58
CA LEU A 156 -9.15 1.42 -5.90
C LEU A 156 -9.38 0.28 -6.90
N CYS A 157 -10.36 0.46 -7.76
CA CYS A 157 -10.76 -0.50 -8.80
C CYS A 157 -10.60 0.17 -10.16
N PHE A 158 -9.97 -0.51 -11.11
CA PHE A 158 -9.77 -0.03 -12.47
C PHE A 158 -9.57 -1.17 -13.44
N GLU A 159 -9.83 -0.90 -14.73
CA GLU A 159 -9.56 -1.84 -15.80
C GLU A 159 -8.11 -1.72 -16.28
N THR A 160 -7.52 -2.84 -16.59
CA THR A 160 -6.19 -2.95 -17.20
C THR A 160 -6.17 -4.04 -18.26
N ASN A 161 -5.13 -4.07 -19.08
CA ASN A 161 -4.90 -5.10 -20.06
C ASN A 161 -3.56 -5.81 -19.82
N LEU A 162 -3.38 -6.95 -20.45
CA LEU A 162 -2.20 -7.80 -20.26
C LEU A 162 -0.87 -7.11 -20.61
N SER A 163 -0.87 -6.19 -21.57
CA SER A 163 0.35 -5.48 -21.96
C SER A 163 0.81 -4.47 -20.89
N SER A 164 -0.06 -4.16 -19.94
CA SER A 164 0.16 -3.15 -18.88
C SER A 164 0.56 -3.75 -17.54
N ILE A 165 0.70 -5.06 -17.47
CA ILE A 165 0.98 -5.78 -16.23
C ILE A 165 2.14 -6.76 -16.39
N VAL A 166 2.72 -7.11 -15.23
CA VAL A 166 3.62 -8.25 -15.06
C VAL A 166 3.27 -8.98 -13.78
N SER A 167 3.60 -10.26 -13.67
CA SER A 167 3.45 -10.97 -12.40
C SER A 167 4.28 -10.32 -11.29
N GLU A 168 3.95 -10.57 -10.04
CA GLU A 168 4.74 -10.06 -8.90
C GLU A 168 6.20 -10.53 -8.99
N GLU A 169 6.42 -11.74 -9.45
CA GLU A 169 7.75 -12.33 -9.64
C GLU A 169 8.50 -11.79 -10.87
N GLY A 170 7.83 -10.97 -11.70
CA GLY A 170 8.42 -10.39 -12.91
C GLY A 170 8.43 -11.34 -14.10
N THR A 171 7.73 -12.45 -14.01
CA THR A 171 7.54 -13.38 -15.14
C THR A 171 6.56 -12.80 -16.16
N ASN A 172 7.00 -12.71 -17.40
CA ASN A 172 6.18 -12.27 -18.54
C ASN A 172 6.14 -13.39 -19.59
N SER A 173 5.82 -14.62 -19.18
CA SER A 173 5.65 -15.67 -20.15
C SER A 173 4.34 -15.50 -20.91
N GLU A 174 4.35 -15.71 -22.24
CA GLU A 174 3.12 -15.74 -23.04
C GLU A 174 2.14 -16.78 -22.48
N GLU A 175 2.64 -17.88 -21.93
CA GLU A 175 1.86 -18.92 -21.27
C GLU A 175 1.12 -18.42 -20.03
N TYR A 176 1.76 -17.60 -19.18
CA TYR A 176 1.14 -17.00 -18.00
C TYR A 176 -0.01 -16.07 -18.39
N PHE A 177 0.17 -15.26 -19.43
CA PHE A 177 -0.89 -14.37 -19.90
C PHE A 177 -2.02 -15.11 -20.60
N ALA A 178 -1.69 -16.16 -21.38
CA ALA A 178 -2.71 -17.01 -21.97
C ALA A 178 -3.56 -17.69 -20.89
N TRP A 179 -2.93 -18.19 -19.86
CA TRP A 179 -3.62 -18.77 -18.69
C TRP A 179 -4.54 -17.75 -18.00
N LEU A 180 -4.08 -16.53 -17.72
CA LEU A 180 -4.93 -15.50 -17.10
C LEU A 180 -6.15 -15.14 -17.98
N GLN A 181 -6.03 -15.20 -19.30
CA GLN A 181 -7.13 -14.92 -20.22
C GLN A 181 -8.18 -16.03 -20.29
N GLU A 182 -7.82 -17.25 -19.92
CA GLU A 182 -8.72 -18.40 -19.87
C GLU A 182 -9.56 -18.44 -18.58
N LEU A 183 -9.17 -17.66 -17.55
CA LEU A 183 -9.87 -17.61 -16.28
C LEU A 183 -11.13 -16.76 -16.39
N ASP A 184 -12.19 -17.24 -15.79
CA ASP A 184 -13.40 -16.42 -15.55
C ASP A 184 -13.25 -15.52 -14.32
N GLU A 185 -14.27 -14.68 -14.03
CA GLU A 185 -14.23 -13.75 -12.92
C GLU A 185 -14.16 -14.46 -11.56
N ASP A 186 -14.80 -15.61 -11.41
CA ASP A 186 -14.77 -16.39 -10.18
C ASP A 186 -13.39 -17.02 -9.94
N ASP A 187 -12.75 -17.50 -11.01
CA ASP A 187 -11.40 -18.04 -10.95
C ASP A 187 -10.38 -16.95 -10.60
N LEU A 188 -10.48 -15.77 -11.24
CA LEU A 188 -9.63 -14.62 -10.95
C LEU A 188 -9.79 -14.15 -9.50
N GLU A 189 -11.02 -14.14 -8.97
CA GLU A 189 -11.30 -13.80 -7.57
C GLU A 189 -10.70 -14.81 -6.60
N ASN A 190 -10.81 -16.10 -6.90
CA ASN A 190 -10.30 -17.17 -6.03
C ASN A 190 -8.78 -17.26 -6.01
N ILE A 191 -8.13 -17.13 -7.16
CA ILE A 191 -6.68 -17.18 -7.28
C ILE A 191 -6.06 -15.91 -6.67
N GLY A 192 -6.67 -14.76 -6.91
CA GLY A 192 -6.26 -13.49 -6.35
C GLY A 192 -4.82 -13.13 -6.73
N GLU A 193 -4.50 -13.22 -8.03
CA GLU A 193 -3.17 -12.99 -8.53
C GLU A 193 -2.63 -11.61 -8.16
N SER A 194 -1.37 -11.54 -7.74
CA SER A 194 -0.66 -10.30 -7.46
C SER A 194 0.10 -9.83 -8.69
N LEU A 195 -0.19 -8.62 -9.14
CA LEU A 195 0.30 -8.05 -10.39
C LEU A 195 1.03 -6.73 -10.13
N ARG A 196 2.08 -6.48 -10.92
CA ARG A 196 2.70 -5.16 -11.01
C ARG A 196 2.15 -4.42 -12.21
N ILE A 197 1.68 -3.21 -12.01
CA ILE A 197 1.22 -2.33 -13.08
C ILE A 197 2.44 -1.62 -13.66
N THR A 198 2.70 -1.83 -14.94
CA THR A 198 3.83 -1.24 -15.65
C THR A 198 3.43 -0.04 -16.50
N GLN A 199 2.19 -0.04 -16.98
CA GLN A 199 1.61 1.03 -17.79
C GLN A 199 0.09 1.13 -17.56
N PRO A 200 -0.52 2.31 -17.70
CA PRO A 200 0.16 3.61 -17.82
C PRO A 200 0.89 3.99 -16.52
N SER A 201 1.86 4.88 -16.60
CA SER A 201 2.58 5.38 -15.41
C SER A 201 1.66 6.15 -14.45
N VAL A 202 0.51 6.63 -14.94
CA VAL A 202 -0.55 7.29 -14.19
C VAL A 202 -1.90 6.76 -14.68
N ILE A 203 -2.70 6.22 -13.79
CA ILE A 203 -4.09 5.86 -14.05
C ILE A 203 -4.94 7.08 -13.70
N PRO A 204 -5.64 7.70 -14.67
CA PRO A 204 -6.40 8.92 -14.42
C PRO A 204 -7.52 8.68 -13.41
N SER A 205 -7.82 9.67 -12.59
CA SER A 205 -8.89 9.58 -11.59
C SER A 205 -10.26 9.24 -12.18
N SER A 206 -10.52 9.67 -13.44
CA SER A 206 -11.75 9.34 -14.18
C SER A 206 -11.91 7.84 -14.50
N ALA A 207 -10.83 7.08 -14.50
CA ALA A 207 -10.84 5.63 -14.72
C ALA A 207 -10.91 4.84 -13.41
N LEU A 208 -10.98 5.50 -12.26
CA LEU A 208 -10.94 4.87 -10.96
C LEU A 208 -12.31 4.87 -10.30
N GLN A 209 -12.65 3.73 -9.74
CA GLN A 209 -13.70 3.59 -8.73
C GLN A 209 -13.04 3.21 -7.41
N TYR A 210 -13.73 3.38 -6.28
CA TYR A 210 -13.19 2.99 -4.99
C TYR A 210 -14.23 2.40 -4.05
N TYR A 211 -13.78 1.51 -3.19
CA TYR A 211 -14.50 1.03 -2.01
C TYR A 211 -13.84 1.62 -0.77
N GLU A 212 -14.64 1.99 0.23
CA GLU A 212 -14.14 2.50 1.51
C GLU A 212 -14.67 1.66 2.67
N TYR A 213 -13.82 1.41 3.66
CA TYR A 213 -14.20 0.71 4.88
C TYR A 213 -14.59 1.69 5.96
N ILE A 214 -15.89 1.76 6.26
CA ILE A 214 -16.50 2.68 7.23
C ILE A 214 -17.39 1.87 8.16
N GLU A 215 -17.25 2.09 9.50
CA GLU A 215 -18.09 1.45 10.51
C GLU A 215 -18.17 -0.08 10.31
N ASP A 216 -17.00 -0.69 10.20
CA ASP A 216 -16.84 -2.15 10.01
C ASP A 216 -17.52 -2.74 8.75
N THR A 217 -17.79 -1.89 7.76
CA THR A 217 -18.47 -2.30 6.51
C THR A 217 -17.77 -1.70 5.29
N TRP A 218 -17.66 -2.49 4.22
CA TRP A 218 -17.24 -2.02 2.92
C TRP A 218 -18.42 -1.36 2.18
N ARG A 219 -18.22 -0.12 1.73
CA ARG A 219 -19.18 0.65 0.92
C ARG A 219 -18.57 0.96 -0.44
N GLY A 220 -19.36 0.97 -1.49
CA GLY A 220 -18.94 1.22 -2.87
C GLY A 220 -19.37 0.12 -3.83
N PRO A 221 -18.93 0.16 -5.12
CA PRO A 221 -17.94 1.13 -5.61
C PRO A 221 -18.52 2.54 -5.81
N PHE A 222 -17.70 3.56 -5.54
CA PHE A 222 -17.99 4.95 -5.80
C PHE A 222 -17.11 5.45 -6.94
N SER A 223 -17.61 6.35 -7.79
CA SER A 223 -16.76 7.05 -8.76
C SER A 223 -15.83 8.02 -8.07
N LEU A 224 -14.57 8.07 -8.48
CA LEU A 224 -13.59 9.01 -7.92
C LEU A 224 -13.82 10.44 -8.45
N CYS A 225 -14.53 10.58 -9.58
CA CYS A 225 -14.83 11.86 -10.24
C CYS A 225 -16.18 12.48 -9.90
N GLU A 226 -17.05 11.78 -9.16
CA GLU A 226 -18.34 12.33 -8.74
C GLU A 226 -18.20 13.07 -7.42
N SER A 227 -18.11 14.37 -7.50
CA SER A 227 -18.86 15.39 -6.73
C SER A 227 -18.22 16.78 -6.82
N GLN A 228 -18.32 17.38 -8.00
CA GLN A 228 -18.42 18.84 -8.08
C GLN A 228 -19.71 19.20 -8.85
N GLY A 229 -20.82 19.15 -8.16
CA GLY A 229 -22.07 19.59 -8.76
C GLY A 229 -23.29 19.07 -8.04
N GLU A 230 -23.53 19.60 -6.86
CA GLU A 230 -24.87 19.98 -6.40
C GLU A 230 -24.69 20.77 -5.09
N SER A 231 -24.37 22.06 -5.26
CA SER A 231 -24.70 23.03 -4.23
C SER A 231 -26.20 23.11 -4.22
N ASP A 232 -26.85 22.52 -3.26
CA ASP A 232 -28.25 22.77 -2.95
C ASP A 232 -28.50 24.27 -2.77
N THR A 233 -28.94 24.89 -3.83
CA THR A 233 -29.75 26.10 -3.74
C THR A 233 -31.15 25.65 -3.35
N LYS A 234 -31.45 25.71 -2.08
CA LYS A 234 -32.80 25.96 -1.58
C LYS A 234 -32.74 26.74 -0.28
#